data_6b6fa477845ad99a56ce4a314ed03259
#
_entry.id   6b6fa477845ad99a56ce4a314ed03259
#
_cell.length_a   1.000
_cell.length_b   1.000
_cell.length_c   1.000
_cell.angle_alpha   90.00
_cell.angle_beta   90.00
_cell.angle_gamma   90.00
#
_symmetry.space_group_name_H-M   'P 1'
#
loop_
_entity.id
_entity.type
_entity.pdbx_description
1 polymer ?
#
loop_
_entity_poly.entity_id
_entity_poly.type
_entity_poly.pdbx_seq_one_letter_code
_entity_poly.pdbx_strand_id
1 'polypeptide(L)'
;MSRKDDFERGLANRRAVLGDEWVQRSLDRATVFTADYQNMITRYAWHDIWSRPGLPHKARRMMVLAVTLSLGRWEEFELHVRAALTAPDESRLTPDELKEVLLQNAIYAGVPAANTAFNLAQAILREVAAQIGYELAPADPRQADLFAGQD
;
A
#
# COMPACT_ATOMS: atom_id res chain seq x y z
N MET A 1 -16.54 23.22 10.73
CA MET A 1 -16.31 22.73 9.38
C MET A 1 -17.56 21.96 8.91
N SER A 2 -17.98 22.10 7.67
CA SER A 2 -19.20 21.41 7.20
C SER A 2 -18.88 19.97 6.80
N ARG A 3 -19.88 19.06 6.83
CA ARG A 3 -19.74 17.69 6.31
C ARG A 3 -19.26 17.64 4.85
N LYS A 4 -19.57 18.68 4.10
CA LYS A 4 -19.12 18.83 2.72
C LYS A 4 -17.61 19.12 2.65
N ASP A 5 -17.12 20.02 3.51
CA ASP A 5 -15.70 20.35 3.57
C ASP A 5 -14.87 19.15 4.02
N ASP A 6 -15.36 18.35 4.96
CA ASP A 6 -14.72 17.12 5.43
C ASP A 6 -14.63 16.07 4.30
N PHE A 7 -15.68 15.97 3.47
CA PHE A 7 -15.70 15.08 2.31
C PHE A 7 -14.69 15.54 1.24
N GLU A 8 -14.67 16.81 0.91
CA GLU A 8 -13.77 17.36 -0.11
C GLU A 8 -12.29 17.19 0.29
N ARG A 9 -11.96 17.46 1.55
CA ARG A 9 -10.61 17.23 2.10
C ARG A 9 -10.24 15.75 2.11
N GLY A 10 -11.16 14.89 2.55
CA GLY A 10 -10.99 13.45 2.52
C GLY A 10 -10.78 12.92 1.10
N LEU A 11 -11.53 13.44 0.14
CA LEU A 11 -11.39 13.06 -1.27
C LEU A 11 -10.03 13.48 -1.84
N ALA A 12 -9.58 14.69 -1.55
CA ALA A 12 -8.26 15.16 -1.95
C ALA A 12 -7.15 14.27 -1.39
N ASN A 13 -7.24 13.92 -0.11
CA ASN A 13 -6.28 13.05 0.55
C ASN A 13 -6.33 11.60 0.02
N ARG A 14 -7.51 11.06 -0.22
CA ARG A 14 -7.70 9.74 -0.85
C ARG A 14 -7.02 9.69 -2.22
N ARG A 15 -7.16 10.73 -3.03
CA ARG A 15 -6.49 10.86 -4.33
C ARG A 15 -4.98 10.94 -4.20
N ALA A 16 -4.47 11.71 -3.24
CA ALA A 16 -3.04 11.78 -2.97
C ALA A 16 -2.42 10.44 -2.54
N VAL A 17 -3.17 9.63 -1.80
CA VAL A 17 -2.69 8.34 -1.29
C VAL A 17 -2.84 7.20 -2.30
N LEU A 18 -3.99 7.09 -2.98
CA LEU A 18 -4.34 5.97 -3.87
C LEU A 18 -4.16 6.26 -5.36
N GLY A 19 -3.97 7.53 -5.73
CA GLY A 19 -3.93 7.98 -7.11
C GLY A 19 -5.31 8.37 -7.67
N ASP A 20 -5.31 9.40 -8.52
CA ASP A 20 -6.53 9.98 -9.09
C ASP A 20 -7.37 8.98 -9.88
N GLU A 21 -6.72 8.21 -10.74
CA GLU A 21 -7.37 7.28 -11.65
C GLU A 21 -8.15 6.18 -10.89
N TRP A 22 -7.52 5.60 -9.88
CA TRP A 22 -8.17 4.57 -9.08
C TRP A 22 -9.37 5.12 -8.31
N VAL A 23 -9.21 6.29 -7.69
CA VAL A 23 -10.28 6.94 -6.93
C VAL A 23 -11.43 7.32 -7.85
N GLN A 24 -11.14 7.85 -9.04
CA GLN A 24 -12.17 8.19 -10.01
C GLN A 24 -12.97 6.96 -10.44
N ARG A 25 -12.30 5.86 -10.77
CA ARG A 25 -12.99 4.59 -11.10
C ARG A 25 -13.89 4.10 -9.95
N SER A 26 -13.42 4.25 -8.70
CA SER A 26 -14.21 3.88 -7.52
C SER A 26 -15.47 4.72 -7.38
N LEU A 27 -15.37 6.04 -7.64
CA LEU A 27 -16.51 6.96 -7.60
C LEU A 27 -17.50 6.69 -8.74
N ASP A 28 -17.01 6.44 -9.94
CA ASP A 28 -17.84 6.16 -11.12
C ASP A 28 -18.67 4.87 -10.99
N ARG A 29 -18.18 3.93 -10.18
CA ARG A 29 -18.89 2.68 -9.86
C ARG A 29 -19.87 2.81 -8.70
N ALA A 30 -19.90 3.96 -8.02
CA ALA A 30 -20.80 4.17 -6.90
C ALA A 30 -22.26 4.15 -7.37
N THR A 31 -23.10 3.47 -6.62
CA THR A 31 -24.54 3.36 -6.83
C THR A 31 -25.28 3.99 -5.66
N VAL A 32 -26.61 4.14 -5.76
CA VAL A 32 -27.44 4.59 -4.63
C VAL A 32 -27.27 3.70 -3.39
N PHE A 33 -26.95 2.42 -3.58
CA PHE A 33 -26.69 1.48 -2.49
C PHE A 33 -25.34 1.73 -1.79
N THR A 34 -24.31 2.11 -2.56
CA THR A 34 -22.94 2.27 -2.02
C THR A 34 -22.57 3.71 -1.69
N ALA A 35 -23.38 4.70 -2.09
CA ALA A 35 -23.06 6.12 -1.96
C ALA A 35 -22.80 6.54 -0.50
N ASP A 36 -23.66 6.12 0.44
CA ASP A 36 -23.49 6.44 1.85
C ASP A 36 -22.21 5.84 2.43
N TYR A 37 -21.88 4.61 2.03
CA TYR A 37 -20.62 3.96 2.42
C TYR A 37 -19.41 4.72 1.86
N GLN A 38 -19.42 5.09 0.57
CA GLN A 38 -18.35 5.88 -0.03
C GLN A 38 -18.18 7.24 0.66
N ASN A 39 -19.29 7.90 1.00
CA ASN A 39 -19.25 9.14 1.76
C ASN A 39 -18.66 8.95 3.16
N MET A 40 -19.08 7.90 3.86
CA MET A 40 -18.58 7.57 5.19
C MET A 40 -17.06 7.34 5.17
N ILE A 41 -16.56 6.43 4.34
CA ILE A 41 -15.13 6.11 4.31
C ILE A 41 -14.28 7.30 3.88
N THR A 42 -14.78 8.13 2.96
CA THR A 42 -14.05 9.32 2.51
C THR A 42 -13.87 10.33 3.65
N ARG A 43 -14.88 10.54 4.48
CA ARG A 43 -14.78 11.45 5.63
C ARG A 43 -14.01 10.82 6.80
N TYR A 44 -14.35 9.62 7.24
CA TYR A 44 -13.74 9.03 8.44
C TYR A 44 -12.32 8.49 8.20
N ALA A 45 -12.11 7.73 7.14
CA ALA A 45 -10.78 7.19 6.89
C ALA A 45 -9.85 8.26 6.30
N TRP A 46 -10.26 8.87 5.19
CA TRP A 46 -9.38 9.73 4.39
C TRP A 46 -9.26 11.14 4.94
N HIS A 47 -10.30 11.69 5.60
CA HIS A 47 -10.19 12.96 6.30
C HIS A 47 -9.75 12.78 7.75
N ASP A 48 -10.54 12.12 8.59
CA ASP A 48 -10.28 12.12 10.04
C ASP A 48 -9.01 11.38 10.44
N ILE A 49 -8.60 10.33 9.72
CA ILE A 49 -7.44 9.53 10.07
C ILE A 49 -6.21 9.85 9.21
N TRP A 50 -6.33 9.78 7.88
CA TRP A 50 -5.17 9.98 7.02
C TRP A 50 -4.62 11.41 6.99
N SER A 51 -5.42 12.42 7.32
CA SER A 51 -4.97 13.81 7.42
C SER A 51 -4.38 14.19 8.78
N ARG A 52 -4.36 13.27 9.75
CA ARG A 52 -3.78 13.58 11.07
C ARG A 52 -2.28 13.79 10.99
N PRO A 53 -1.75 14.85 11.65
CA PRO A 53 -0.31 15.20 11.56
C PRO A 53 0.61 14.29 12.40
N GLY A 54 0.04 13.42 13.26
CA GLY A 54 0.82 12.62 14.22
C GLY A 54 1.72 11.54 13.59
N LEU A 55 1.45 11.13 12.34
CA LEU A 55 2.28 10.20 11.58
C LEU A 55 2.35 10.64 10.12
N PRO A 56 3.53 10.56 9.48
CA PRO A 56 3.66 10.83 8.05
C PRO A 56 2.95 9.75 7.23
N HIS A 57 2.54 10.09 6.01
CA HIS A 57 1.86 9.16 5.09
C HIS A 57 2.68 7.89 4.81
N LYS A 58 4.01 8.00 4.73
CA LYS A 58 4.89 6.83 4.56
C LYS A 58 4.70 5.79 5.67
N ALA A 59 4.68 6.22 6.93
CA ALA A 59 4.44 5.32 8.06
C ALA A 59 3.03 4.71 8.01
N ARG A 60 2.01 5.50 7.65
CA ARG A 60 0.63 5.00 7.47
C ARG A 60 0.55 3.95 6.38
N ARG A 61 1.25 4.13 5.25
CA ARG A 61 1.35 3.12 4.19
C ARG A 61 1.92 1.80 4.71
N MET A 62 3.03 1.85 5.45
CA MET A 62 3.65 0.65 6.05
C MET A 62 2.68 -0.08 7.00
N MET A 63 1.94 0.66 7.82
CA MET A 63 0.95 0.09 8.73
C MET A 63 -0.21 -0.57 7.99
N VAL A 64 -0.73 0.05 6.92
CA VAL A 64 -1.80 -0.56 6.10
C VAL A 64 -1.33 -1.85 5.45
N LEU A 65 -0.11 -1.88 4.91
CA LEU A 65 0.47 -3.08 4.33
C LEU A 65 0.60 -4.20 5.37
N ALA A 66 1.09 -3.88 6.56
CA ALA A 66 1.21 -4.83 7.66
C ALA A 66 -0.16 -5.42 8.08
N VAL A 67 -1.16 -4.57 8.23
CA VAL A 67 -2.52 -4.99 8.64
C VAL A 67 -3.20 -5.82 7.56
N THR A 68 -3.17 -5.36 6.31
CA THR A 68 -3.84 -6.07 5.19
C THR A 68 -3.20 -7.42 4.91
N LEU A 69 -1.87 -7.52 5.00
CA LEU A 69 -1.13 -8.78 4.93
C LEU A 69 -1.54 -9.72 6.06
N SER A 70 -1.53 -9.23 7.30
CA SER A 70 -1.82 -10.04 8.49
C SER A 70 -3.25 -10.58 8.51
N LEU A 71 -4.20 -9.82 7.98
CA LEU A 71 -5.60 -10.19 7.90
C LEU A 71 -5.99 -10.93 6.60
N GLY A 72 -5.05 -11.12 5.69
CA GLY A 72 -5.32 -11.75 4.38
C GLY A 72 -6.25 -10.91 3.48
N ARG A 73 -6.21 -9.58 3.60
CA ARG A 73 -6.97 -8.65 2.76
C ARG A 73 -6.19 -8.34 1.49
N TRP A 74 -6.13 -9.32 0.60
CA TRP A 74 -5.19 -9.29 -0.53
C TRP A 74 -5.49 -8.23 -1.58
N GLU A 75 -6.77 -7.96 -1.87
CA GLU A 75 -7.17 -6.90 -2.80
C GLU A 75 -6.70 -5.52 -2.31
N GLU A 76 -6.92 -5.21 -1.03
CA GLU A 76 -6.45 -3.98 -0.40
C GLU A 76 -4.92 -3.96 -0.29
N PHE A 77 -4.29 -5.09 -0.01
CA PHE A 77 -2.84 -5.21 0.02
C PHE A 77 -2.22 -4.84 -1.33
N GLU A 78 -2.69 -5.44 -2.42
CA GLU A 78 -2.21 -5.15 -3.78
C GLU A 78 -2.41 -3.68 -4.16
N LEU A 79 -3.59 -3.12 -3.87
CA LEU A 79 -3.88 -1.71 -4.09
C LEU A 79 -2.87 -0.82 -3.36
N HIS A 80 -2.63 -1.08 -2.09
CA HIS A 80 -1.74 -0.27 -1.26
C HIS A 80 -0.25 -0.48 -1.59
N VAL A 81 0.18 -1.69 -2.00
CA VAL A 81 1.53 -1.92 -2.53
C VAL A 81 1.76 -1.06 -3.78
N ARG A 82 0.86 -1.10 -4.74
CA ARG A 82 0.94 -0.30 -5.96
C ARG A 82 0.99 1.20 -5.65
N ALA A 83 0.07 1.68 -4.83
CA ALA A 83 0.02 3.08 -4.43
C ALA A 83 1.26 3.53 -3.66
N ALA A 84 1.82 2.67 -2.80
CA ALA A 84 3.04 2.97 -2.06
C ALA A 84 4.27 3.08 -2.96
N LEU A 85 4.42 2.20 -3.95
CA LEU A 85 5.55 2.20 -4.87
C LEU A 85 5.50 3.31 -5.92
N THR A 86 4.31 3.79 -6.27
CA THR A 86 4.10 4.79 -7.34
C THR A 86 3.73 6.17 -6.84
N ALA A 87 3.72 6.40 -5.52
CA ALA A 87 3.43 7.72 -4.96
C ALA A 87 4.39 8.78 -5.52
N PRO A 88 3.88 9.98 -5.88
CA PRO A 88 4.71 11.01 -6.52
C PRO A 88 5.54 11.86 -5.53
N ASP A 89 5.39 11.63 -4.23
CA ASP A 89 5.98 12.42 -3.15
C ASP A 89 6.87 11.59 -2.21
N GLU A 90 7.34 12.20 -1.14
CA GLU A 90 8.19 11.55 -0.12
C GLU A 90 7.51 10.40 0.63
N SER A 91 6.21 10.23 0.49
CA SER A 91 5.50 9.09 1.08
C SER A 91 5.72 7.78 0.31
N ARG A 92 6.36 7.84 -0.86
CA ARG A 92 6.69 6.66 -1.67
C ARG A 92 7.60 5.71 -0.90
N LEU A 93 7.28 4.42 -0.95
CA LEU A 93 8.17 3.36 -0.48
C LEU A 93 9.14 2.98 -1.60
N THR A 94 10.40 2.78 -1.23
CA THR A 94 11.34 2.07 -2.09
C THR A 94 11.04 0.56 -2.08
N PRO A 95 11.46 -0.20 -3.11
CA PRO A 95 11.37 -1.66 -3.07
C PRO A 95 12.05 -2.29 -1.85
N ASP A 96 13.17 -1.72 -1.38
CA ASP A 96 13.85 -2.18 -0.18
C ASP A 96 13.03 -1.90 1.10
N GLU A 97 12.43 -0.74 1.23
CA GLU A 97 11.53 -0.45 2.36
C GLU A 97 10.30 -1.38 2.34
N LEU A 98 9.72 -1.65 1.18
CA LEU A 98 8.64 -2.63 1.04
C LEU A 98 9.09 -4.01 1.51
N LYS A 99 10.26 -4.46 1.05
CA LYS A 99 10.85 -5.74 1.48
C LYS A 99 11.00 -5.82 3.00
N GLU A 100 11.51 -4.77 3.64
CA GLU A 100 11.65 -4.73 5.10
C GLU A 100 10.29 -4.84 5.83
N VAL A 101 9.26 -4.18 5.33
CA VAL A 101 7.88 -4.33 5.86
C VAL A 101 7.43 -5.79 5.78
N LEU A 102 7.65 -6.46 4.65
CA LEU A 102 7.24 -7.85 4.46
C LEU A 102 8.05 -8.81 5.35
N LEU A 103 9.37 -8.62 5.47
CA LEU A 103 10.24 -9.42 6.34
C LEU A 103 9.84 -9.29 7.81
N GLN A 104 9.60 -8.07 8.29
CA GLN A 104 9.13 -7.82 9.65
C GLN A 104 7.82 -8.57 9.92
N ASN A 105 6.87 -8.50 8.99
CA ASN A 105 5.57 -9.15 9.14
C ASN A 105 5.61 -10.67 8.95
N ALA A 106 6.60 -11.23 8.27
CA ALA A 106 6.81 -12.68 8.20
C ALA A 106 6.97 -13.31 9.59
N ILE A 107 7.56 -12.56 10.53
CA ILE A 107 7.75 -13.01 11.91
C ILE A 107 6.44 -12.90 12.70
N TYR A 108 5.71 -11.80 12.57
CA TYR A 108 4.52 -11.52 13.40
C TYR A 108 3.20 -12.05 12.83
N ALA A 109 3.08 -12.16 11.49
CA ALA A 109 1.90 -12.69 10.82
C ALA A 109 2.06 -14.14 10.33
N GLY A 110 3.28 -14.64 10.27
CA GLY A 110 3.62 -15.99 9.86
C GLY A 110 4.04 -16.13 8.40
N VAL A 111 4.84 -17.16 8.14
CA VAL A 111 5.44 -17.46 6.84
C VAL A 111 4.40 -17.68 5.74
N PRO A 112 3.27 -18.37 5.95
CA PRO A 112 2.27 -18.55 4.89
C PRO A 112 1.70 -17.23 4.35
N ALA A 113 1.40 -16.27 5.23
CA ALA A 113 0.95 -14.94 4.83
C ALA A 113 2.07 -14.16 4.10
N ALA A 114 3.30 -14.25 4.59
CA ALA A 114 4.44 -13.62 3.96
C ALA A 114 4.73 -14.18 2.56
N ASN A 115 4.61 -15.48 2.33
CA ASN A 115 4.76 -16.08 1.01
C ASN A 115 3.79 -15.47 -0.01
N THR A 116 2.52 -15.35 0.36
CA THR A 116 1.52 -14.71 -0.50
C THR A 116 1.86 -13.24 -0.74
N ALA A 117 2.22 -12.50 0.30
CA ALA A 117 2.57 -11.09 0.21
C ALA A 117 3.78 -10.84 -0.70
N PHE A 118 4.86 -11.63 -0.57
CA PHE A 118 6.04 -11.52 -1.44
C PHE A 118 5.71 -11.82 -2.90
N ASN A 119 4.90 -12.85 -3.17
CA ASN A 119 4.49 -13.19 -4.53
C ASN A 119 3.67 -12.05 -5.18
N LEU A 120 2.70 -11.49 -4.47
CA LEU A 120 1.89 -10.38 -4.97
C LEU A 120 2.72 -9.10 -5.13
N ALA A 121 3.55 -8.77 -4.16
CA ALA A 121 4.43 -7.60 -4.22
C ALA A 121 5.42 -7.70 -5.39
N GLN A 122 6.01 -8.87 -5.63
CA GLN A 122 6.91 -9.09 -6.76
C GLN A 122 6.20 -8.96 -8.11
N ALA A 123 4.96 -9.44 -8.23
CA ALA A 123 4.16 -9.26 -9.44
C ALA A 123 3.92 -7.76 -9.72
N ILE A 124 3.54 -7.00 -8.70
CA ILE A 124 3.33 -5.55 -8.81
C ILE A 124 4.65 -4.84 -9.15
N LEU A 125 5.77 -5.20 -8.51
CA LEU A 125 7.09 -4.63 -8.83
C LEU A 125 7.45 -4.81 -10.30
N ARG A 126 7.17 -5.97 -10.90
CA ARG A 126 7.39 -6.19 -12.34
C ARG A 126 6.56 -5.25 -13.21
N GLU A 127 5.31 -5.00 -12.82
CA GLU A 127 4.42 -4.11 -13.57
C GLU A 127 4.86 -2.64 -13.49
N VAL A 128 5.31 -2.18 -12.33
CA VAL A 128 5.66 -0.76 -12.10
C VAL A 128 7.15 -0.45 -12.26
N ALA A 129 8.00 -1.45 -12.47
CA ALA A 129 9.47 -1.33 -12.49
C ALA A 129 9.96 -0.19 -13.39
N ALA A 130 9.47 -0.14 -14.63
CA ALA A 130 9.85 0.91 -15.57
C ALA A 130 9.41 2.31 -15.10
N GLN A 131 8.23 2.43 -14.48
CA GLN A 131 7.70 3.69 -13.98
C GLN A 131 8.52 4.24 -12.81
N ILE A 132 9.02 3.35 -11.94
CA ILE A 132 9.78 3.76 -10.74
C ILE A 132 11.31 3.71 -10.95
N GLY A 133 11.78 3.35 -12.14
CA GLY A 133 13.20 3.25 -12.45
C GLY A 133 13.92 2.14 -11.68
N TYR A 134 13.24 1.01 -11.46
CA TYR A 134 13.75 -0.13 -10.70
C TYR A 134 14.00 -1.33 -11.61
N GLU A 135 15.14 -2.01 -11.44
CA GLU A 135 15.44 -3.25 -12.10
C GLU A 135 15.27 -4.43 -11.14
N LEU A 136 14.31 -5.30 -11.45
CA LEU A 136 14.09 -6.53 -10.69
C LEU A 136 15.03 -7.63 -11.26
N ALA A 137 16.29 -7.58 -10.82
CA ALA A 137 17.30 -8.55 -11.21
C ALA A 137 17.07 -9.92 -10.55
N PRO A 138 17.59 -11.02 -11.17
CA PRO A 138 17.70 -12.31 -10.48
C PRO A 138 18.54 -12.19 -9.20
N ALA A 139 18.25 -13.04 -8.21
CA ALA A 139 19.05 -13.09 -6.99
C ALA A 139 20.54 -13.37 -7.32
N ASP A 140 21.44 -12.67 -6.65
CA ASP A 140 22.88 -12.95 -6.74
C ASP A 140 23.13 -14.37 -6.17
N PRO A 141 23.73 -15.30 -6.95
CA PRO A 141 24.06 -16.63 -6.45
C PRO A 141 24.88 -16.61 -5.15
N ARG A 142 25.70 -15.57 -4.94
CA ARG A 142 26.48 -15.40 -3.71
C ARG A 142 25.63 -15.08 -2.49
N GLN A 143 24.40 -14.56 -2.66
CA GLN A 143 23.46 -14.40 -1.57
C GLN A 143 22.85 -15.74 -1.13
N ALA A 144 22.75 -16.71 -2.03
CA ALA A 144 22.39 -18.08 -1.68
C ALA A 144 23.50 -18.77 -0.88
N ASP A 145 24.77 -18.46 -1.18
CA ASP A 145 25.95 -19.02 -0.50
C ASP A 145 26.17 -18.46 0.92
N LEU A 146 25.53 -17.32 1.28
CA LEU A 146 25.59 -16.78 2.65
C LEU A 146 25.01 -17.75 3.70
N PHE A 147 24.23 -18.74 3.28
CA PHE A 147 23.59 -19.73 4.15
C PHE A 147 24.14 -21.15 3.96
N ALA A 148 24.95 -21.37 2.91
CA ALA A 148 25.54 -22.67 2.59
C ALA A 148 26.93 -22.93 3.24
N GLY A 149 27.49 -21.96 3.94
CA GLY A 149 28.87 -21.97 4.41
C GLY A 149 29.07 -21.90 5.94
N GLN A 150 28.14 -22.40 6.74
CA GLN A 150 28.28 -22.50 8.19
C GLN A 150 28.08 -23.94 8.68
N ASP A 151 28.78 -24.88 8.06
CA ASP A 151 29.02 -26.21 8.65
C ASP A 151 30.37 -26.22 9.36
#